data_f30308ad06df4a34088c915c51c83208
#
_entry.id   f30308ad06df4a34088c915c51c83208
#
_cell.length_a   1.000
_cell.length_b   1.000
_cell.length_c   1.000
_cell.angle_alpha   90.00
_cell.angle_beta   90.00
_cell.angle_gamma   90.00
#
_symmetry.space_group_name_H-M   'P 1'
#
loop_
_entity.id
_entity.type
_entity.pdbx_description
1 polymer ?
#
loop_
_entity_poly.entity_id
_entity_poly.type
_entity_poly.pdbx_seq_one_letter_code
_entity_poly.pdbx_strand_id
1 'polypeptide(L)'
;MFLTKRFYFILASLTLLAGFGYVFPQLFMGAKILLFIFAAMVVVDAVMLYHRRGITAKRTCSERFSNGDKNVVKISLESKYSFPVWLTVIDEAPEVFQRRDISYKSHLTAMGTNTIRYTLRPMKRGVYSFGKIRCFTRTVLGLVERRYTLGNSEDVKVYPSYMMLNRYELLAISNNLTEMGIKRIRRAGNNTEFEQIKDYVKGDEYRSINWKASARRNQLMVNVYRDERSQQIFSVIDKGRVMQQSFRGMTLLDYSINASLVLSYVAMRRDDKAGLITFADKMDTFVAPSKQTGQMQLLLESLYAQETKFGESDFSGLCANVHKQVSKRSLFVIYTNFSGMTALNRQLAYLKLLSQWHRVLVVFFEDAEMNDYIRSPKHSTEEYYQHVIAEKFACEKRLIVSTLRQHGIYSVLTTPDKLSIDVINKYLEMKQRQILT
;
A
#
# COMPACT_ATOMS: atom_id res chain seq x y z
N MET A 1 -0.50 -26.50 31.41
CA MET A 1 0.41 -27.61 31.19
C MET A 1 -0.15 -28.40 30.02
N PHE A 2 0.67 -28.76 29.04
CA PHE A 2 0.29 -29.62 27.94
C PHE A 2 1.30 -30.76 27.84
N LEU A 3 0.83 -31.92 27.46
CA LEU A 3 1.68 -33.09 27.21
C LEU A 3 2.03 -33.13 25.71
N THR A 4 3.25 -33.49 25.41
CA THR A 4 3.74 -33.49 24.01
C THR A 4 3.40 -34.80 23.32
N LYS A 5 3.54 -34.83 21.98
CA LYS A 5 3.39 -36.07 21.22
C LYS A 5 4.39 -37.16 21.66
N ARG A 6 5.59 -36.78 22.13
CA ARG A 6 6.60 -37.69 22.65
C ARG A 6 6.13 -38.43 23.90
N PHE A 7 5.46 -37.69 24.81
CA PHE A 7 4.88 -38.28 26.01
C PHE A 7 3.89 -39.40 25.65
N TYR A 8 2.93 -39.13 24.76
CA TYR A 8 1.93 -40.11 24.38
C TYR A 8 2.54 -41.33 23.64
N PHE A 9 3.56 -41.09 22.82
CA PHE A 9 4.24 -42.18 22.12
C PHE A 9 4.99 -43.10 23.08
N ILE A 10 5.73 -42.53 24.07
CA ILE A 10 6.42 -43.30 25.11
C ILE A 10 5.41 -44.04 25.97
N LEU A 11 4.33 -43.39 26.39
CA LEU A 11 3.29 -44.05 27.20
C LEU A 11 2.65 -45.22 26.45
N ALA A 12 2.33 -45.04 25.17
CA ALA A 12 1.77 -46.11 24.35
C ALA A 12 2.73 -47.29 24.18
N SER A 13 4.04 -47.04 24.02
CA SER A 13 5.04 -48.11 23.95
C SER A 13 5.18 -48.85 25.26
N LEU A 14 5.11 -48.14 26.41
CA LEU A 14 5.16 -48.77 27.73
C LEU A 14 3.91 -49.63 28.01
N THR A 15 2.72 -49.18 27.59
CA THR A 15 1.47 -49.94 27.71
C THR A 15 1.48 -51.20 26.87
N LEU A 16 2.05 -51.14 25.65
CA LEU A 16 2.23 -52.31 24.80
C LEU A 16 3.21 -53.30 25.45
N LEU A 17 4.34 -52.80 26.00
CA LEU A 17 5.31 -53.63 26.71
C LEU A 17 4.71 -54.33 27.93
N ALA A 18 3.90 -53.62 28.69
CA ALA A 18 3.14 -54.19 29.83
C ALA A 18 2.13 -55.27 29.38
N GLY A 19 1.48 -55.11 28.22
CA GLY A 19 0.60 -56.08 27.63
C GLY A 19 1.34 -57.37 27.25
N PHE A 20 2.52 -57.26 26.65
CA PHE A 20 3.38 -58.44 26.39
C PHE A 20 3.88 -59.09 27.70
N GLY A 21 4.02 -58.31 28.77
CA GLY A 21 4.41 -58.80 30.10
C GLY A 21 3.36 -59.76 30.71
N TYR A 22 2.12 -59.81 30.20
CA TYR A 22 1.12 -60.79 30.60
C TYR A 22 1.58 -62.22 30.22
N VAL A 23 2.25 -62.36 29.08
CA VAL A 23 2.81 -63.65 28.63
C VAL A 23 4.13 -63.98 29.29
N PHE A 24 4.96 -62.96 29.59
CA PHE A 24 6.30 -63.11 30.18
C PHE A 24 6.41 -62.28 31.48
N PRO A 25 6.29 -62.89 32.68
CA PRO A 25 6.28 -62.22 33.98
C PRO A 25 7.49 -61.30 34.25
N GLN A 26 8.66 -61.66 33.72
CA GLN A 26 9.86 -60.86 33.85
C GLN A 26 9.75 -59.50 33.14
N LEU A 27 9.10 -59.46 31.95
CA LEU A 27 8.83 -58.23 31.20
C LEU A 27 7.86 -57.30 31.95
N PHE A 28 6.93 -57.85 32.68
CA PHE A 28 5.96 -57.07 33.46
C PHE A 28 6.64 -56.29 34.57
N MET A 29 7.60 -56.92 35.28
CA MET A 29 8.40 -56.26 36.33
C MET A 29 9.24 -55.13 35.75
N GLY A 30 9.89 -55.37 34.56
CA GLY A 30 10.61 -54.32 33.82
C GLY A 30 9.73 -53.16 33.37
N ALA A 31 8.54 -53.45 32.87
CA ALA A 31 7.58 -52.39 32.46
C ALA A 31 7.15 -51.51 33.62
N LYS A 32 6.94 -52.08 34.82
CA LYS A 32 6.64 -51.26 36.02
C LYS A 32 7.80 -50.34 36.41
N ILE A 33 9.03 -50.83 36.41
CA ILE A 33 10.21 -50.03 36.74
C ILE A 33 10.34 -48.88 35.73
N LEU A 34 10.20 -49.17 34.41
CA LEU A 34 10.26 -48.15 33.37
C LEU A 34 9.14 -47.11 33.47
N LEU A 35 7.95 -47.54 33.89
CA LEU A 35 6.82 -46.61 34.12
C LEU A 35 7.11 -45.65 35.27
N PHE A 36 7.72 -46.14 36.39
CA PHE A 36 8.09 -45.28 37.51
C PHE A 36 9.23 -44.30 37.11
N ILE A 37 10.22 -44.76 36.36
CA ILE A 37 11.29 -43.90 35.82
C ILE A 37 10.67 -42.83 34.88
N PHE A 38 9.79 -43.23 34.00
CA PHE A 38 9.11 -42.32 33.09
C PHE A 38 8.29 -41.26 33.87
N ALA A 39 7.51 -41.67 34.87
CA ALA A 39 6.75 -40.75 35.74
C ALA A 39 7.67 -39.78 36.48
N ALA A 40 8.81 -40.26 37.02
CA ALA A 40 9.81 -39.39 37.65
C ALA A 40 10.41 -38.37 36.62
N MET A 41 10.73 -38.79 35.39
CA MET A 41 11.22 -37.91 34.35
C MET A 41 10.17 -36.81 33.96
N VAL A 42 8.89 -37.16 33.90
CA VAL A 42 7.82 -36.20 33.62
C VAL A 42 7.70 -35.15 34.75
N VAL A 43 7.83 -35.58 35.98
CA VAL A 43 7.82 -34.68 37.15
C VAL A 43 9.05 -33.74 37.10
N VAL A 44 10.21 -34.24 36.86
CA VAL A 44 11.45 -33.43 36.71
C VAL A 44 11.30 -32.43 35.59
N ASP A 45 10.80 -32.83 34.41
CA ASP A 45 10.58 -31.97 33.25
C ASP A 45 9.56 -30.85 33.58
N ALA A 46 8.48 -31.20 34.28
CA ALA A 46 7.48 -30.22 34.74
C ALA A 46 8.09 -29.26 35.78
N VAL A 47 8.81 -29.71 36.78
CA VAL A 47 9.48 -28.85 37.75
C VAL A 47 10.45 -27.89 37.10
N MET A 48 11.31 -28.38 36.17
CA MET A 48 12.22 -27.52 35.42
C MET A 48 11.50 -26.39 34.71
N LEU A 49 10.36 -26.67 34.05
CA LEU A 49 9.62 -25.65 33.30
C LEU A 49 8.82 -24.71 34.21
N TYR A 50 8.32 -25.19 35.36
CA TYR A 50 7.37 -24.43 36.16
C TYR A 50 7.98 -23.72 37.39
N HIS A 51 9.21 -24.09 37.79
CA HIS A 51 9.89 -23.50 38.94
C HIS A 51 10.05 -21.98 38.83
N ARG A 52 10.28 -21.44 37.61
CA ARG A 52 10.41 -20.00 37.39
C ARG A 52 9.63 -19.55 36.15
N ARG A 53 9.29 -18.24 36.07
CA ARG A 53 8.85 -17.63 34.81
C ARG A 53 10.09 -17.34 33.98
N GLY A 54 10.36 -18.22 33.01
CA GLY A 54 11.64 -18.24 32.32
C GLY A 54 11.65 -17.64 30.92
N ILE A 55 10.52 -17.20 30.35
CA ILE A 55 10.46 -16.61 28.99
C ILE A 55 9.82 -15.23 29.04
N THR A 56 10.48 -14.28 28.37
CA THR A 56 9.92 -12.97 28.03
C THR A 56 9.88 -12.81 26.52
N ALA A 57 8.83 -12.18 26.01
CA ALA A 57 8.68 -11.87 24.60
C ALA A 57 8.15 -10.44 24.46
N LYS A 58 8.76 -9.68 23.55
CA LYS A 58 8.35 -8.32 23.21
C LYS A 58 8.19 -8.18 21.70
N ARG A 59 7.02 -7.71 21.27
CA ARG A 59 6.78 -7.31 19.87
C ARG A 59 7.33 -5.91 19.66
N THR A 60 7.94 -5.69 18.51
CA THR A 60 8.37 -4.38 18.04
C THR A 60 7.96 -4.27 16.58
N CYS A 61 7.01 -3.39 16.31
CA CYS A 61 6.55 -3.06 14.97
C CYS A 61 6.39 -1.55 14.84
N SER A 62 6.22 -1.06 13.61
CA SER A 62 5.88 0.34 13.38
C SER A 62 4.44 0.60 13.84
N GLU A 63 4.18 1.74 14.47
CA GLU A 63 2.82 2.19 14.80
C GLU A 63 1.96 2.41 13.55
N ARG A 64 2.60 2.65 12.41
CA ARG A 64 1.96 2.91 11.12
C ARG A 64 2.42 1.88 10.11
N PHE A 65 1.48 1.10 9.60
CA PHE A 65 1.71 0.16 8.51
C PHE A 65 1.31 0.78 7.17
N SER A 66 2.00 0.37 6.14
CA SER A 66 1.75 0.80 4.76
C SER A 66 0.87 -0.24 4.05
N ASN A 67 -0.27 0.20 3.48
CA ASN A 67 -1.21 -0.66 2.77
C ASN A 67 -0.59 -1.22 1.48
N GLY A 68 -0.73 -2.53 1.25
CA GLY A 68 -0.17 -3.21 0.08
C GLY A 68 1.33 -3.48 0.14
N ASP A 69 2.06 -2.94 1.13
CA ASP A 69 3.51 -3.09 1.29
C ASP A 69 3.88 -4.16 2.34
N LYS A 70 5.13 -4.63 2.29
CA LYS A 70 5.68 -5.57 3.28
C LYS A 70 6.12 -4.82 4.53
N ASN A 71 5.34 -4.90 5.59
CA ASN A 71 5.66 -4.31 6.90
C ASN A 71 6.36 -5.34 7.79
N VAL A 72 7.49 -4.95 8.38
CA VAL A 72 8.33 -5.85 9.19
C VAL A 72 7.86 -5.83 10.64
N VAL A 73 7.63 -7.01 11.20
CA VAL A 73 7.36 -7.23 12.62
C VAL A 73 8.51 -8.04 13.21
N LYS A 74 8.99 -7.64 14.40
CA LYS A 74 10.07 -8.28 15.14
C LYS A 74 9.53 -8.75 16.47
N ILE A 75 9.84 -9.99 16.86
CA ILE A 75 9.56 -10.53 18.19
C ILE A 75 10.89 -10.84 18.83
N SER A 76 11.26 -10.10 19.85
CA SER A 76 12.44 -10.34 20.67
C SER A 76 12.07 -11.31 21.78
N LEU A 77 12.77 -12.42 21.85
CA LEU A 77 12.61 -13.48 22.83
C LEU A 77 13.83 -13.52 23.75
N GLU A 78 13.59 -13.64 25.05
CA GLU A 78 14.65 -13.78 26.07
C GLU A 78 14.32 -14.96 26.96
N SER A 79 15.29 -15.83 27.17
CA SER A 79 15.22 -16.95 28.12
C SER A 79 15.93 -16.61 29.41
N LYS A 80 15.25 -16.82 30.54
CA LYS A 80 15.82 -16.75 31.89
C LYS A 80 16.07 -18.14 32.50
N TYR A 81 15.94 -19.17 31.68
CA TYR A 81 16.28 -20.53 32.07
C TYR A 81 17.77 -20.74 32.02
N SER A 82 18.31 -21.52 32.97
CA SER A 82 19.72 -21.94 33.02
C SER A 82 20.05 -23.11 32.08
N PHE A 83 19.08 -23.58 31.30
CA PHE A 83 19.19 -24.67 30.34
C PHE A 83 18.59 -24.29 28.99
N PRO A 84 19.01 -24.97 27.91
CA PRO A 84 18.45 -24.68 26.58
C PRO A 84 16.98 -25.10 26.47
N VAL A 85 16.19 -24.30 25.74
CA VAL A 85 14.75 -24.52 25.55
C VAL A 85 14.37 -24.41 24.09
N TRP A 86 13.41 -25.24 23.67
CA TRP A 86 12.77 -25.16 22.36
C TRP A 86 11.44 -24.41 22.49
N LEU A 87 11.26 -23.43 21.64
CA LEU A 87 10.10 -22.57 21.63
C LEU A 87 9.31 -22.74 20.33
N THR A 88 8.01 -22.82 20.47
CA THR A 88 7.08 -22.56 19.36
C THR A 88 6.35 -21.26 19.69
N VAL A 89 6.59 -20.23 18.90
CA VAL A 89 6.03 -18.88 19.09
C VAL A 89 4.90 -18.68 18.08
N ILE A 90 3.73 -18.32 18.59
CA ILE A 90 2.56 -17.96 17.78
C ILE A 90 2.21 -16.52 18.12
N ASP A 91 2.25 -15.65 17.11
CA ASP A 91 1.81 -14.27 17.24
C ASP A 91 0.37 -14.12 16.76
N GLU A 92 -0.49 -13.55 17.59
CA GLU A 92 -1.90 -13.31 17.24
C GLU A 92 -2.00 -12.05 16.37
N ALA A 93 -1.66 -12.18 15.08
CA ALA A 93 -1.87 -11.10 14.12
C ALA A 93 -3.36 -10.96 13.79
N PRO A 94 -3.83 -9.76 13.42
CA PRO A 94 -5.21 -9.53 12.99
C PRO A 94 -5.61 -10.45 11.82
N GLU A 95 -6.81 -11.03 11.88
CA GLU A 95 -7.33 -11.98 10.86
C GLU A 95 -7.38 -11.39 9.46
N VAL A 96 -7.60 -10.07 9.36
CA VAL A 96 -7.67 -9.33 8.09
C VAL A 96 -6.37 -9.43 7.28
N PHE A 97 -5.24 -9.69 7.92
CA PHE A 97 -3.96 -9.89 7.21
C PHE A 97 -3.84 -11.27 6.55
N GLN A 98 -4.86 -12.12 6.68
CA GLN A 98 -5.03 -13.44 6.02
C GLN A 98 -3.84 -14.38 6.18
N ARG A 99 -3.05 -14.22 7.23
CA ARG A 99 -1.89 -15.05 7.50
C ARG A 99 -2.20 -16.01 8.64
N ARG A 100 -2.50 -17.27 8.30
CA ARG A 100 -2.85 -18.32 9.28
C ARG A 100 -1.65 -19.03 9.89
N ASP A 101 -0.47 -19.00 9.25
CA ASP A 101 0.72 -19.77 9.62
C ASP A 101 1.77 -18.91 10.34
N ILE A 102 1.36 -18.21 11.41
CA ILE A 102 2.29 -17.40 12.21
C ILE A 102 2.80 -18.25 13.39
N SER A 103 3.39 -19.40 13.07
CA SER A 103 4.01 -20.28 14.03
C SER A 103 5.50 -20.41 13.72
N TYR A 104 6.35 -19.94 14.63
CA TYR A 104 7.79 -19.94 14.47
C TYR A 104 8.43 -20.86 15.50
N LYS A 105 9.28 -21.78 15.05
CA LYS A 105 10.11 -22.61 15.92
C LYS A 105 11.43 -21.88 16.17
N SER A 106 11.83 -21.78 17.42
CA SER A 106 13.07 -21.16 17.85
C SER A 106 13.73 -22.02 18.92
N HIS A 107 15.04 -22.00 18.97
CA HIS A 107 15.83 -22.61 20.02
C HIS A 107 16.57 -21.49 20.76
N LEU A 108 16.48 -21.47 22.09
CA LEU A 108 17.21 -20.54 22.93
C LEU A 108 18.20 -21.31 23.80
N THR A 109 19.44 -20.84 23.82
CA THR A 109 20.47 -21.31 24.77
C THR A 109 20.13 -20.86 26.19
N ALA A 110 20.80 -21.37 27.18
CA ALA A 110 20.67 -20.92 28.57
C ALA A 110 20.92 -19.39 28.63
N MET A 111 19.99 -18.65 29.26
CA MET A 111 20.04 -17.18 29.37
C MET A 111 20.19 -16.46 28.02
N GLY A 112 19.82 -17.13 26.92
CA GLY A 112 20.00 -16.62 25.57
C GLY A 112 18.84 -15.75 25.07
N THR A 113 19.14 -14.97 24.03
CA THR A 113 18.16 -14.13 23.31
C THR A 113 18.07 -14.53 21.85
N ASN A 114 16.90 -14.39 21.26
CA ASN A 114 16.71 -14.56 19.81
C ASN A 114 15.65 -13.57 19.31
N THR A 115 15.75 -13.18 18.03
CA THR A 115 14.79 -12.28 17.40
C THR A 115 14.19 -12.92 16.15
N ILE A 116 12.89 -13.16 16.18
CA ILE A 116 12.11 -13.63 15.03
C ILE A 116 11.69 -12.40 14.22
N ARG A 117 11.91 -12.44 12.91
CA ARG A 117 11.48 -11.40 11.97
C ARG A 117 10.53 -11.99 10.95
N TYR A 118 9.38 -11.35 10.78
CA TYR A 118 8.44 -11.73 9.73
C TYR A 118 7.80 -10.49 9.11
N THR A 119 7.15 -10.64 7.98
CA THR A 119 6.53 -9.53 7.25
C THR A 119 5.03 -9.76 7.12
N LEU A 120 4.27 -8.69 7.31
CA LEU A 120 2.83 -8.64 7.05
C LEU A 120 2.55 -7.69 5.88
N ARG A 121 1.56 -8.05 5.07
CA ARG A 121 1.10 -7.22 3.95
C ARG A 121 -0.39 -6.94 4.12
N PRO A 122 -0.76 -5.85 4.81
CA PRO A 122 -2.16 -5.46 4.93
C PRO A 122 -2.73 -5.07 3.57
N MET A 123 -3.95 -5.49 3.28
CA MET A 123 -4.65 -5.21 2.03
C MET A 123 -5.78 -4.20 2.19
N LYS A 124 -6.14 -3.85 3.42
CA LYS A 124 -7.18 -2.86 3.74
C LYS A 124 -6.63 -1.85 4.74
N ARG A 125 -7.02 -0.59 4.58
CA ARG A 125 -6.72 0.49 5.51
C ARG A 125 -7.61 0.35 6.75
N GLY A 126 -7.18 0.93 7.87
CA GLY A 126 -7.92 0.92 9.11
C GLY A 126 -7.05 0.74 10.34
N VAL A 127 -7.69 0.59 11.49
CA VAL A 127 -7.03 0.28 12.77
C VAL A 127 -7.20 -1.21 13.04
N TYR A 128 -6.11 -1.88 13.35
CA TYR A 128 -6.09 -3.31 13.62
C TYR A 128 -5.35 -3.60 14.91
N SER A 129 -5.95 -4.42 15.76
CA SER A 129 -5.38 -4.79 17.05
C SER A 129 -4.65 -6.11 16.94
N PHE A 130 -3.38 -6.12 17.29
CA PHE A 130 -2.64 -7.36 17.54
C PHE A 130 -3.06 -7.95 18.86
N GLY A 131 -3.24 -9.26 18.90
CA GLY A 131 -3.44 -10.01 20.13
C GLY A 131 -2.14 -10.24 20.90
N LYS A 132 -2.14 -11.26 21.73
CA LYS A 132 -1.02 -11.63 22.59
C LYS A 132 -0.04 -12.56 21.85
N ILE A 133 1.19 -12.61 22.35
CA ILE A 133 2.22 -13.56 21.87
C ILE A 133 2.10 -14.84 22.70
N ARG A 134 1.82 -15.96 22.06
CA ARG A 134 1.78 -17.27 22.72
C ARG A 134 3.08 -18.02 22.47
N CYS A 135 3.81 -18.32 23.54
CA CYS A 135 5.06 -19.08 23.47
C CYS A 135 4.85 -20.45 24.13
N PHE A 136 5.04 -21.50 23.40
CA PHE A 136 5.03 -22.88 23.88
C PHE A 136 6.48 -23.33 24.07
N THR A 137 6.85 -23.61 25.31
CA THR A 137 8.23 -23.91 25.72
C THR A 137 8.36 -25.36 26.09
N ARG A 138 9.42 -26.02 25.60
CA ARG A 138 9.80 -27.41 25.91
C ARG A 138 11.26 -27.46 26.34
N THR A 139 11.59 -28.39 27.23
CA THR A 139 12.96 -28.72 27.59
C THR A 139 13.58 -29.65 26.54
N VAL A 140 14.81 -30.11 26.79
CA VAL A 140 15.51 -31.15 26.02
C VAL A 140 14.74 -32.48 26.04
N LEU A 141 14.16 -32.85 27.19
CA LEU A 141 13.34 -34.05 27.33
C LEU A 141 12.07 -33.95 26.48
N GLY A 142 11.46 -32.80 26.50
CA GLY A 142 10.32 -32.48 25.66
C GLY A 142 9.10 -33.35 25.96
N LEU A 143 8.88 -33.77 27.19
CA LEU A 143 7.72 -34.53 27.65
C LEU A 143 6.56 -33.61 27.98
N VAL A 144 6.87 -32.47 28.58
CA VAL A 144 5.93 -31.43 29.02
C VAL A 144 6.13 -30.15 28.20
N GLU A 145 5.04 -29.47 27.97
CA GLU A 145 5.02 -28.17 27.30
C GLU A 145 4.32 -27.12 28.18
N ARG A 146 4.98 -25.99 28.38
CA ARG A 146 4.42 -24.85 29.11
C ARG A 146 4.05 -23.75 28.13
N ARG A 147 2.78 -23.28 28.21
CA ARG A 147 2.31 -22.11 27.45
C ARG A 147 2.54 -20.84 28.26
N TYR A 148 3.18 -19.87 27.65
CA TYR A 148 3.26 -18.49 28.08
C TYR A 148 2.36 -17.65 27.20
N THR A 149 1.63 -16.71 27.79
CA THR A 149 0.87 -15.68 27.11
C THR A 149 1.51 -14.35 27.49
N LEU A 150 2.18 -13.72 26.53
CA LEU A 150 3.08 -12.60 26.73
C LEU A 150 2.67 -11.43 25.82
N GLY A 151 3.22 -10.25 26.10
CA GLY A 151 2.93 -9.04 25.34
C GLY A 151 1.56 -8.44 25.68
N ASN A 152 1.37 -7.22 25.25
CA ASN A 152 0.10 -6.50 25.31
C ASN A 152 -0.54 -6.49 23.92
N SER A 153 -1.85 -6.28 23.87
CA SER A 153 -2.53 -5.92 22.65
C SER A 153 -2.05 -4.52 22.20
N GLU A 154 -1.66 -4.38 20.96
CA GLU A 154 -1.17 -3.14 20.39
C GLU A 154 -1.98 -2.82 19.13
N ASP A 155 -2.50 -1.60 19.05
CA ASP A 155 -3.22 -1.13 17.87
C ASP A 155 -2.24 -0.57 16.85
N VAL A 156 -2.39 -1.01 15.61
CA VAL A 156 -1.59 -0.55 14.49
C VAL A 156 -2.51 0.06 13.44
N LYS A 157 -2.16 1.27 13.01
CA LYS A 157 -2.90 1.98 11.96
C LYS A 157 -2.30 1.65 10.59
N VAL A 158 -3.14 1.17 9.66
CA VAL A 158 -2.74 0.90 8.27
C VAL A 158 -3.08 2.10 7.41
N TYR A 159 -2.07 2.86 7.03
CA TYR A 159 -2.16 4.03 6.17
C TYR A 159 -2.09 3.65 4.68
N PRO A 160 -2.49 4.53 3.75
CA PRO A 160 -2.17 4.38 2.33
C PRO A 160 -0.67 4.14 2.11
N SER A 161 -0.29 3.54 0.98
CA SER A 161 1.09 3.17 0.70
C SER A 161 2.04 4.38 0.72
N TYR A 162 2.65 4.65 1.87
CA TYR A 162 3.68 5.70 2.02
C TYR A 162 5.10 5.18 1.78
N MET A 163 5.35 3.87 1.84
CA MET A 163 6.66 3.30 1.51
C MET A 163 7.00 3.52 0.04
N MET A 164 6.00 3.53 -0.84
CA MET A 164 6.17 3.92 -2.23
C MET A 164 6.72 5.34 -2.36
N LEU A 165 6.30 6.29 -1.50
CA LEU A 165 6.80 7.66 -1.50
C LEU A 165 8.31 7.72 -1.27
N ASN A 166 8.81 6.99 -0.26
CA ASN A 166 10.24 6.93 0.03
C ASN A 166 11.03 6.36 -1.16
N ARG A 167 10.47 5.36 -1.85
CA ARG A 167 11.08 4.82 -3.07
C ARG A 167 11.15 5.86 -4.19
N TYR A 168 10.09 6.63 -4.40
CA TYR A 168 10.09 7.74 -5.38
C TYR A 168 11.02 8.86 -4.95
N GLU A 169 11.17 9.15 -3.67
CA GLU A 169 12.10 10.15 -3.15
C GLU A 169 13.55 9.76 -3.43
N LEU A 170 13.96 8.55 -3.08
CA LEU A 170 15.31 8.04 -3.35
C LEU A 170 15.66 8.08 -4.84
N LEU A 171 14.72 7.74 -5.70
CA LEU A 171 14.89 7.76 -7.15
C LEU A 171 14.90 9.19 -7.71
N ALA A 172 14.13 10.10 -7.12
CA ALA A 172 14.14 11.52 -7.48
C ALA A 172 15.49 12.18 -7.14
N ILE A 173 16.08 11.82 -5.99
CA ILE A 173 17.41 12.30 -5.56
C ILE A 173 18.51 11.71 -6.46
N SER A 174 18.44 10.44 -6.83
CA SER A 174 19.45 9.77 -7.68
C SER A 174 19.37 10.15 -9.17
N ASN A 175 18.45 11.01 -9.59
CA ASN A 175 18.14 11.30 -11.00
C ASN A 175 17.77 10.06 -11.87
N ASN A 176 17.52 8.91 -11.26
CA ASN A 176 17.28 7.62 -11.91
C ASN A 176 15.77 7.30 -12.05
N LEU A 177 14.91 8.31 -12.11
CA LEU A 177 13.46 8.14 -12.35
C LEU A 177 13.19 7.36 -13.66
N THR A 178 14.13 7.38 -14.57
CA THR A 178 14.05 6.65 -15.85
C THR A 178 14.02 5.13 -15.67
N GLU A 179 14.66 4.59 -14.62
CA GLU A 179 14.66 3.15 -14.31
C GLU A 179 13.28 2.63 -13.91
N MET A 180 12.41 3.49 -13.37
CA MET A 180 11.02 3.17 -13.08
C MET A 180 10.06 3.45 -14.25
N GLY A 181 10.56 3.76 -15.44
CA GLY A 181 9.73 4.10 -16.59
C GLY A 181 9.19 5.54 -16.56
N ILE A 182 9.69 6.40 -15.64
CA ILE A 182 9.30 7.82 -15.58
C ILE A 182 10.16 8.62 -16.55
N LYS A 183 9.52 9.30 -17.49
CA LYS A 183 10.20 10.07 -18.54
C LYS A 183 10.95 11.27 -17.98
N ARG A 184 12.23 11.43 -18.37
CA ARG A 184 13.04 12.61 -18.05
C ARG A 184 12.63 13.80 -18.94
N ILE A 185 12.29 14.93 -18.32
CA ILE A 185 11.81 16.11 -19.05
C ILE A 185 12.88 17.19 -19.05
N ARG A 186 13.27 17.66 -20.24
CA ARG A 186 14.04 18.90 -20.40
C ARG A 186 13.09 20.10 -20.40
N ARG A 187 13.40 21.11 -19.60
CA ARG A 187 12.61 22.36 -19.53
C ARG A 187 12.95 23.24 -20.73
N ALA A 188 11.93 23.72 -21.43
CA ALA A 188 11.96 24.91 -22.25
C ALA A 188 10.71 25.73 -21.87
N GLY A 189 10.87 26.94 -21.36
CA GLY A 189 9.74 27.74 -20.89
C GLY A 189 10.02 29.23 -20.82
N ASN A 190 8.98 30.05 -21.06
CA ASN A 190 8.93 31.48 -20.87
C ASN A 190 8.52 31.78 -19.41
N ASN A 191 9.27 32.66 -18.73
CA ASN A 191 9.28 32.76 -17.26
C ASN A 191 8.65 34.05 -16.74
N THR A 192 8.06 34.00 -15.55
CA THR A 192 7.36 35.11 -14.92
C THR A 192 7.91 35.52 -13.53
N GLU A 193 8.76 34.73 -12.87
CA GLU A 193 9.46 35.18 -11.67
C GLU A 193 10.85 35.72 -11.99
N PHE A 194 11.14 36.90 -11.40
CA PHE A 194 12.44 37.52 -11.53
C PHE A 194 13.52 36.65 -10.85
N GLU A 195 14.48 36.16 -11.63
CA GLU A 195 15.60 35.35 -11.14
C GLU A 195 16.87 36.19 -10.94
N GLN A 196 17.24 36.92 -11.98
CA GLN A 196 18.44 37.76 -11.98
C GLN A 196 18.40 38.77 -13.11
N ILE A 197 19.29 39.75 -13.01
CA ILE A 197 19.60 40.68 -14.11
C ILE A 197 20.88 40.21 -14.75
N LYS A 198 20.86 39.94 -16.06
CA LYS A 198 22.06 39.64 -16.86
C LYS A 198 22.30 40.70 -17.93
N ASP A 199 23.48 40.68 -18.54
CA ASP A 199 23.79 41.50 -19.69
C ASP A 199 22.95 41.08 -20.88
N TYR A 200 22.45 42.04 -21.66
CA TYR A 200 21.68 41.77 -22.88
C TYR A 200 22.56 41.09 -23.91
N VAL A 201 22.10 40.01 -24.48
CA VAL A 201 22.73 39.31 -25.59
C VAL A 201 21.79 39.40 -26.81
N LYS A 202 22.37 39.59 -28.02
CA LYS A 202 21.59 39.67 -29.25
C LYS A 202 20.74 38.40 -29.44
N GLY A 203 19.41 38.56 -29.36
CA GLY A 203 18.42 37.47 -29.34
C GLY A 203 17.58 37.41 -28.06
N ASP A 204 17.94 38.15 -27.02
CA ASP A 204 17.06 38.31 -25.85
C ASP A 204 15.86 39.21 -26.19
N GLU A 205 14.73 39.00 -25.52
CA GLU A 205 13.48 39.69 -25.78
C GLU A 205 13.52 41.15 -25.32
N TYR A 206 13.25 42.11 -26.21
CA TYR A 206 13.30 43.56 -25.88
C TYR A 206 12.36 43.96 -24.72
N ARG A 207 11.26 43.23 -24.52
CA ARG A 207 10.31 43.51 -23.42
C ARG A 207 10.89 43.21 -22.04
N SER A 208 11.93 42.42 -21.95
CA SER A 208 12.59 42.01 -20.70
C SER A 208 13.72 42.96 -20.30
N ILE A 209 14.00 44.02 -21.08
CA ILE A 209 15.05 44.98 -20.76
C ILE A 209 14.71 45.77 -19.48
N ASN A 210 15.64 45.73 -18.53
CA ASN A 210 15.57 46.52 -17.30
C ASN A 210 16.26 47.87 -17.48
N TRP A 211 15.48 48.87 -17.91
CA TRP A 211 15.97 50.20 -18.16
C TRP A 211 16.66 50.87 -16.96
N LYS A 212 16.19 50.58 -15.75
CA LYS A 212 16.77 51.11 -14.50
C LYS A 212 18.14 50.52 -14.19
N ALA A 213 18.30 49.20 -14.40
CA ALA A 213 19.59 48.55 -14.23
C ALA A 213 20.57 48.93 -15.36
N SER A 214 20.08 49.03 -16.61
CA SER A 214 20.85 49.47 -17.77
C SER A 214 21.42 50.85 -17.60
N ALA A 215 20.64 51.81 -17.10
CA ALA A 215 21.06 53.17 -16.84
C ALA A 215 22.18 53.27 -15.74
N ARG A 216 22.13 52.37 -14.75
CA ARG A 216 23.15 52.36 -13.69
C ARG A 216 24.48 51.75 -14.12
N ARG A 217 24.43 50.76 -15.04
CA ARG A 217 25.64 50.06 -15.50
C ARG A 217 26.18 50.57 -16.84
N ASN A 218 25.48 51.46 -17.48
CA ASN A 218 25.77 51.96 -18.82
C ASN A 218 25.89 50.89 -19.88
N GLN A 219 25.19 49.75 -19.67
CA GLN A 219 25.07 48.61 -20.58
C GLN A 219 23.64 48.08 -20.54
N LEU A 220 23.17 47.53 -21.66
CA LEU A 220 21.82 46.96 -21.69
C LEU A 220 21.73 45.71 -20.81
N MET A 221 20.81 45.74 -19.86
CA MET A 221 20.56 44.68 -18.89
C MET A 221 19.17 44.10 -19.10
N VAL A 222 19.04 42.80 -18.94
CA VAL A 222 17.79 42.05 -19.14
C VAL A 222 17.39 41.36 -17.86
N ASN A 223 16.10 41.45 -17.50
CA ASN A 223 15.52 40.64 -16.46
C ASN A 223 15.36 39.21 -16.95
N VAL A 224 15.99 38.29 -16.28
CA VAL A 224 15.75 36.84 -16.45
C VAL A 224 14.66 36.43 -15.49
N TYR A 225 13.60 35.93 -16.05
CA TYR A 225 12.46 35.43 -15.27
C TYR A 225 12.50 33.91 -15.24
N ARG A 226 12.12 33.32 -14.10
CA ARG A 226 11.97 31.88 -13.93
C ARG A 226 10.49 31.51 -13.93
N ASP A 227 10.12 30.44 -14.63
CA ASP A 227 8.72 30.01 -14.66
C ASP A 227 8.29 29.39 -13.34
N GLU A 228 7.71 30.19 -12.46
CA GLU A 228 6.96 29.73 -11.30
C GLU A 228 5.46 29.75 -11.56
N ARG A 229 5.01 29.10 -12.60
CA ARG A 229 3.59 28.76 -12.73
C ARG A 229 3.32 27.50 -11.91
N SER A 230 3.31 27.65 -10.58
CA SER A 230 2.81 26.68 -9.64
C SER A 230 1.36 26.36 -10.01
N GLN A 231 1.16 25.20 -10.59
CA GLN A 231 -0.15 24.73 -11.06
C GLN A 231 -0.93 24.13 -9.89
N GLN A 232 -2.25 24.26 -9.92
CA GLN A 232 -3.13 23.58 -8.96
C GLN A 232 -3.54 22.23 -9.55
N ILE A 233 -3.25 21.16 -8.78
CA ILE A 233 -3.56 19.79 -9.17
C ILE A 233 -4.48 19.21 -8.12
N PHE A 234 -5.66 18.81 -8.54
CA PHE A 234 -6.62 18.10 -7.69
C PHE A 234 -6.63 16.63 -8.06
N SER A 235 -6.34 15.77 -7.10
CA SER A 235 -6.67 14.36 -7.19
C SER A 235 -8.13 14.19 -6.79
N VAL A 236 -8.99 13.78 -7.74
CA VAL A 236 -10.42 13.58 -7.54
C VAL A 236 -10.70 12.09 -7.51
N ILE A 237 -11.11 11.57 -6.36
CA ILE A 237 -11.30 10.13 -6.15
C ILE A 237 -12.78 9.82 -6.07
N ASP A 238 -13.25 9.04 -7.02
CA ASP A 238 -14.56 8.42 -7.01
C ASP A 238 -14.59 7.28 -5.99
N LYS A 239 -15.55 7.34 -5.04
CA LYS A 239 -15.76 6.31 -4.02
C LYS A 239 -17.01 5.46 -4.28
N GLY A 240 -17.56 5.57 -5.49
CA GLY A 240 -18.75 4.84 -5.88
C GLY A 240 -18.53 3.36 -6.13
N ARG A 241 -19.63 2.67 -6.44
CA ARG A 241 -19.66 1.20 -6.64
C ARG A 241 -18.68 0.70 -7.70
N VAL A 242 -18.39 1.49 -8.72
CA VAL A 242 -17.44 1.13 -9.80
C VAL A 242 -15.99 0.94 -9.30
N MET A 243 -15.66 1.46 -8.12
CA MET A 243 -14.34 1.37 -7.50
C MET A 243 -14.22 0.24 -6.48
N GLN A 244 -15.30 -0.53 -6.25
CA GLN A 244 -15.33 -1.68 -5.33
C GLN A 244 -14.58 -2.89 -5.86
N GLN A 245 -14.46 -3.03 -7.19
CA GLN A 245 -13.75 -4.15 -7.82
C GLN A 245 -12.37 -4.31 -7.18
N SER A 246 -12.02 -5.55 -6.84
CA SER A 246 -10.73 -5.87 -6.23
C SER A 246 -9.78 -6.45 -7.27
N PHE A 247 -8.51 -6.07 -7.14
CA PHE A 247 -7.41 -6.65 -7.89
C PHE A 247 -6.29 -7.05 -6.91
N ARG A 248 -5.88 -8.31 -6.93
CA ARG A 248 -4.86 -8.87 -6.01
C ARG A 248 -5.10 -8.54 -4.53
N GLY A 249 -6.37 -8.57 -4.12
CA GLY A 249 -6.80 -8.37 -2.73
C GLY A 249 -6.98 -6.92 -2.27
N MET A 250 -6.66 -5.94 -3.11
CA MET A 250 -6.92 -4.50 -2.86
C MET A 250 -8.02 -4.00 -3.79
N THR A 251 -8.85 -3.06 -3.32
CA THR A 251 -9.87 -2.43 -4.15
C THR A 251 -9.25 -1.41 -5.13
N LEU A 252 -9.92 -1.13 -6.25
CA LEU A 252 -9.52 -0.05 -7.17
C LEU A 252 -9.47 1.30 -6.45
N LEU A 253 -10.32 1.49 -5.45
CA LEU A 253 -10.29 2.66 -4.58
C LEU A 253 -8.95 2.77 -3.84
N ASP A 254 -8.45 1.69 -3.23
CA ASP A 254 -7.18 1.71 -2.52
C ASP A 254 -5.99 1.98 -3.46
N TYR A 255 -6.01 1.41 -4.68
CA TYR A 255 -5.03 1.73 -5.70
C TYR A 255 -5.06 3.22 -6.09
N SER A 256 -6.26 3.79 -6.26
CA SER A 256 -6.42 5.21 -6.60
C SER A 256 -5.95 6.12 -5.48
N ILE A 257 -6.22 5.77 -4.24
CA ILE A 257 -5.74 6.50 -3.06
C ILE A 257 -4.21 6.49 -3.02
N ASN A 258 -3.59 5.33 -3.22
CA ASN A 258 -2.13 5.22 -3.26
C ASN A 258 -1.53 6.05 -4.41
N ALA A 259 -2.12 5.97 -5.61
CA ALA A 259 -1.65 6.72 -6.77
C ALA A 259 -1.83 8.24 -6.61
N SER A 260 -2.94 8.68 -6.01
CA SER A 260 -3.19 10.11 -5.73
C SER A 260 -2.18 10.68 -4.73
N LEU A 261 -1.79 9.90 -3.72
CA LEU A 261 -0.77 10.29 -2.76
C LEU A 261 0.60 10.45 -3.43
N VAL A 262 0.99 9.49 -4.28
CA VAL A 262 2.25 9.55 -5.04
C VAL A 262 2.25 10.72 -6.03
N LEU A 263 1.14 10.94 -6.76
CA LEU A 263 1.01 12.09 -7.67
C LEU A 263 1.15 13.42 -6.92
N SER A 264 0.47 13.56 -5.78
CA SER A 264 0.55 14.75 -4.93
C SER A 264 1.97 15.02 -4.47
N TYR A 265 2.69 13.98 -4.04
CA TYR A 265 4.10 14.07 -3.66
C TYR A 265 4.99 14.55 -4.82
N VAL A 266 4.86 13.92 -6.00
CA VAL A 266 5.64 14.30 -7.19
C VAL A 266 5.30 15.71 -7.65
N ALA A 267 4.04 16.12 -7.61
CA ALA A 267 3.60 17.45 -7.96
C ALA A 267 4.21 18.52 -7.03
N MET A 268 4.15 18.30 -5.72
CA MET A 268 4.74 19.24 -4.73
C MET A 268 6.24 19.34 -4.87
N ARG A 269 6.96 18.25 -5.18
CA ARG A 269 8.40 18.28 -5.52
C ARG A 269 8.72 19.03 -6.81
N ARG A 270 7.72 19.25 -7.65
CA ARG A 270 7.81 20.03 -8.89
C ARG A 270 7.24 21.46 -8.76
N ASP A 271 7.13 21.94 -7.52
CA ASP A 271 6.62 23.28 -7.16
C ASP A 271 5.14 23.49 -7.50
N ASP A 272 4.38 22.45 -7.80
CA ASP A 272 2.93 22.51 -8.00
C ASP A 272 2.20 22.37 -6.66
N LYS A 273 0.95 22.84 -6.62
CA LYS A 273 0.07 22.78 -5.45
C LYS A 273 -0.82 21.55 -5.55
N ALA A 274 -0.75 20.67 -4.57
CA ALA A 274 -1.58 19.46 -4.54
C ALA A 274 -2.80 19.64 -3.65
N GLY A 275 -3.98 19.30 -4.18
CA GLY A 275 -5.26 19.25 -3.50
C GLY A 275 -5.94 17.89 -3.67
N LEU A 276 -6.99 17.65 -2.89
CA LEU A 276 -7.74 16.40 -2.89
C LEU A 276 -9.23 16.67 -2.87
N ILE A 277 -9.98 15.93 -3.67
CA ILE A 277 -11.43 15.85 -3.62
C ILE A 277 -11.82 14.38 -3.57
N THR A 278 -12.74 14.02 -2.70
CA THR A 278 -13.36 12.70 -2.73
C THR A 278 -14.87 12.83 -2.81
N PHE A 279 -15.51 11.99 -3.60
CA PHE A 279 -16.96 12.05 -3.82
C PHE A 279 -17.55 10.65 -4.03
N ALA A 280 -18.84 10.53 -3.70
CA ALA A 280 -19.71 9.44 -4.03
C ALA A 280 -21.09 10.00 -4.42
N ASP A 281 -22.13 9.78 -3.61
CA ASP A 281 -23.44 10.44 -3.72
C ASP A 281 -23.38 11.94 -3.44
N LYS A 282 -22.36 12.39 -2.76
CA LYS A 282 -22.01 13.79 -2.47
C LYS A 282 -20.50 13.96 -2.40
N MET A 283 -20.05 15.21 -2.41
CA MET A 283 -18.66 15.53 -2.15
C MET A 283 -18.38 15.40 -0.63
N ASP A 284 -17.46 14.50 -0.25
CA ASP A 284 -17.17 14.22 1.15
C ASP A 284 -16.00 15.06 1.67
N THR A 285 -14.89 15.05 0.94
CA THR A 285 -13.65 15.70 1.35
C THR A 285 -13.21 16.70 0.30
N PHE A 286 -12.84 17.88 0.75
CA PHE A 286 -12.18 18.90 -0.06
C PHE A 286 -10.96 19.41 0.68
N VAL A 287 -9.77 19.18 0.11
CA VAL A 287 -8.52 19.75 0.60
C VAL A 287 -7.99 20.72 -0.43
N ALA A 288 -7.91 21.99 -0.05
CA ALA A 288 -7.44 23.06 -0.93
C ALA A 288 -5.97 22.79 -1.38
N PRO A 289 -5.63 23.13 -2.64
CA PRO A 289 -4.31 22.87 -3.18
C PRO A 289 -3.27 23.79 -2.54
N SER A 290 -2.25 23.19 -1.93
CA SER A 290 -1.14 23.89 -1.30
C SER A 290 0.20 23.19 -1.55
N LYS A 291 1.30 23.91 -1.42
CA LYS A 291 2.67 23.36 -1.39
C LYS A 291 3.37 23.59 -0.05
N GLN A 292 2.63 24.05 0.97
CA GLN A 292 3.20 24.36 2.28
C GLN A 292 3.64 23.11 3.03
N THR A 293 4.56 23.28 3.95
CA THR A 293 4.98 22.23 4.88
C THR A 293 3.77 21.74 5.65
N GLY A 294 3.56 20.40 5.68
CA GLY A 294 2.40 19.78 6.30
C GLY A 294 1.27 19.38 5.34
N GLN A 295 1.23 19.93 4.10
CA GLN A 295 0.19 19.55 3.13
C GLN A 295 0.18 18.04 2.85
N MET A 296 1.36 17.42 2.74
CA MET A 296 1.46 15.98 2.52
C MET A 296 0.89 15.16 3.68
N GLN A 297 1.12 15.62 4.92
CA GLN A 297 0.55 14.98 6.11
C GLN A 297 -0.98 15.13 6.13
N LEU A 298 -1.49 16.32 5.78
CA LEU A 298 -2.93 16.58 5.68
C LEU A 298 -3.59 15.67 4.64
N LEU A 299 -2.97 15.52 3.45
CA LEU A 299 -3.45 14.63 2.40
C LEU A 299 -3.44 13.16 2.87
N LEU A 300 -2.37 12.73 3.55
CA LEU A 300 -2.24 11.37 4.06
C LEU A 300 -3.33 11.05 5.10
N GLU A 301 -3.58 11.95 6.06
CA GLU A 301 -4.62 11.76 7.08
C GLU A 301 -6.03 11.79 6.46
N SER A 302 -6.26 12.70 5.50
CA SER A 302 -7.53 12.77 4.78
C SER A 302 -7.80 11.49 3.99
N LEU A 303 -6.78 10.91 3.35
CA LEU A 303 -6.90 9.67 2.58
C LEU A 303 -6.99 8.44 3.48
N TYR A 304 -6.36 8.46 4.65
CA TYR A 304 -6.49 7.40 5.64
C TYR A 304 -7.93 7.25 6.13
N ALA A 305 -8.60 8.38 6.44
CA ALA A 305 -9.94 8.43 6.99
C ALA A 305 -11.05 8.11 5.97
N GLN A 306 -10.70 7.81 4.68
CA GLN A 306 -11.72 7.58 3.66
C GLN A 306 -12.43 6.23 3.87
N GLU A 307 -13.72 6.31 4.14
CA GLU A 307 -14.67 5.19 4.15
C GLU A 307 -15.68 5.35 3.02
N THR A 308 -16.25 4.25 2.56
CA THR A 308 -17.27 4.27 1.51
C THR A 308 -18.29 3.14 1.70
N LYS A 309 -19.54 3.44 1.33
CA LYS A 309 -20.64 2.47 1.23
C LYS A 309 -20.79 1.95 -0.21
N PHE A 310 -19.93 2.38 -1.12
CA PHE A 310 -19.98 2.05 -2.55
C PHE A 310 -21.35 2.34 -3.19
N GLY A 311 -21.92 3.51 -2.91
CA GLY A 311 -23.13 4.02 -3.55
C GLY A 311 -22.90 4.43 -5.00
N GLU A 312 -23.89 5.07 -5.64
CA GLU A 312 -23.72 5.65 -6.97
C GLU A 312 -22.96 6.99 -6.89
N SER A 313 -22.14 7.27 -7.90
CA SER A 313 -21.32 8.47 -7.97
C SER A 313 -22.08 9.60 -8.65
N ASP A 314 -22.24 10.73 -7.96
CA ASP A 314 -22.89 11.93 -8.50
C ASP A 314 -21.87 12.92 -9.09
N PHE A 315 -21.66 12.83 -10.39
CA PHE A 315 -20.84 13.77 -11.15
C PHE A 315 -21.48 15.15 -11.30
N SER A 316 -22.81 15.25 -11.21
CA SER A 316 -23.53 16.53 -11.25
C SER A 316 -23.18 17.36 -10.03
N GLY A 317 -23.34 16.75 -8.84
CA GLY A 317 -22.98 17.37 -7.57
C GLY A 317 -21.48 17.71 -7.49
N LEU A 318 -20.62 16.85 -8.03
CA LEU A 318 -19.18 17.15 -8.15
C LEU A 318 -18.95 18.43 -8.95
N CYS A 319 -19.54 18.56 -10.17
CA CYS A 319 -19.37 19.73 -11.02
C CYS A 319 -19.86 21.01 -10.35
N ALA A 320 -21.03 20.97 -9.71
CA ALA A 320 -21.61 22.13 -9.02
C ALA A 320 -20.71 22.61 -7.86
N ASN A 321 -20.20 21.67 -7.07
CA ASN A 321 -19.32 21.99 -5.95
C ASN A 321 -17.94 22.51 -6.42
N VAL A 322 -17.35 21.89 -7.44
CA VAL A 322 -16.08 22.33 -8.02
C VAL A 322 -16.21 23.74 -8.57
N HIS A 323 -17.27 24.05 -9.32
CA HIS A 323 -17.52 25.40 -9.85
C HIS A 323 -17.60 26.46 -8.75
N LYS A 324 -18.20 26.11 -7.62
CA LYS A 324 -18.35 27.02 -6.47
C LYS A 324 -17.04 27.24 -5.71
N GLN A 325 -16.18 26.20 -5.59
CA GLN A 325 -15.01 26.22 -4.70
C GLN A 325 -13.70 26.52 -5.42
N VAL A 326 -13.60 26.22 -6.73
CA VAL A 326 -12.36 26.34 -7.49
C VAL A 326 -12.52 27.37 -8.61
N SER A 327 -12.02 28.58 -8.40
CA SER A 327 -12.07 29.67 -9.38
C SER A 327 -10.90 29.67 -10.37
N LYS A 328 -9.74 29.13 -9.99
CA LYS A 328 -8.56 29.09 -10.87
C LYS A 328 -8.58 27.84 -11.74
N ARG A 329 -8.19 28.01 -13.02
CA ARG A 329 -8.00 26.89 -13.91
C ARG A 329 -6.97 25.92 -13.32
N SER A 330 -7.34 24.66 -13.17
CA SER A 330 -6.57 23.64 -12.45
C SER A 330 -6.58 22.34 -13.22
N LEU A 331 -5.64 21.43 -12.91
CA LEU A 331 -5.68 20.06 -13.40
C LEU A 331 -6.52 19.20 -12.45
N PHE A 332 -7.55 18.56 -12.97
CA PHE A 332 -8.36 17.57 -12.26
C PHE A 332 -8.00 16.17 -12.74
N VAL A 333 -7.37 15.39 -11.89
CA VAL A 333 -7.07 13.98 -12.14
C VAL A 333 -8.15 13.15 -11.48
N ILE A 334 -9.10 12.67 -12.30
CA ILE A 334 -10.30 11.97 -11.84
C ILE A 334 -10.03 10.47 -11.90
N TYR A 335 -9.94 9.83 -10.74
CA TYR A 335 -9.82 8.40 -10.59
C TYR A 335 -11.22 7.80 -10.49
N THR A 336 -11.65 7.09 -11.52
CA THR A 336 -12.97 6.43 -11.59
C THR A 336 -12.86 5.13 -12.38
N ASN A 337 -13.96 4.47 -12.66
CA ASN A 337 -14.01 3.35 -13.60
C ASN A 337 -15.32 3.39 -14.38
N PHE A 338 -15.31 2.82 -15.59
CA PHE A 338 -16.48 2.69 -16.44
C PHE A 338 -16.67 1.22 -16.81
N SER A 339 -17.86 0.69 -16.58
CA SER A 339 -18.19 -0.69 -16.98
C SER A 339 -18.35 -0.84 -18.50
N GLY A 340 -18.64 0.24 -19.23
CA GLY A 340 -18.83 0.27 -20.68
C GLY A 340 -19.24 1.65 -21.18
N MET A 341 -19.56 1.77 -22.48
CA MET A 341 -19.94 3.03 -23.12
C MET A 341 -21.20 3.67 -22.52
N THR A 342 -22.17 2.88 -22.10
CA THR A 342 -23.40 3.40 -21.47
C THR A 342 -23.10 4.14 -20.17
N ALA A 343 -22.16 3.62 -19.36
CA ALA A 343 -21.74 4.26 -18.14
C ALA A 343 -21.03 5.58 -18.41
N LEU A 344 -20.14 5.61 -19.42
CA LEU A 344 -19.48 6.85 -19.85
C LEU A 344 -20.51 7.88 -20.33
N ASN A 345 -21.44 7.52 -21.20
CA ASN A 345 -22.41 8.46 -21.80
C ASN A 345 -23.24 9.21 -20.75
N ARG A 346 -23.57 8.54 -19.63
CA ARG A 346 -24.28 9.20 -18.50
C ARG A 346 -23.44 10.30 -17.85
N GLN A 347 -22.12 10.14 -17.79
CA GLN A 347 -21.23 11.07 -17.11
C GLN A 347 -20.54 12.06 -18.06
N LEU A 348 -20.61 11.81 -19.36
CA LEU A 348 -19.87 12.57 -20.38
C LEU A 348 -20.24 14.05 -20.41
N ALA A 349 -21.51 14.39 -20.21
CA ALA A 349 -21.97 15.77 -20.17
C ALA A 349 -21.27 16.56 -19.04
N TYR A 350 -21.14 15.98 -17.86
CA TYR A 350 -20.48 16.61 -16.71
C TYR A 350 -18.97 16.70 -16.88
N LEU A 351 -18.34 15.67 -17.45
CA LEU A 351 -16.91 15.68 -17.78
C LEU A 351 -16.59 16.76 -18.83
N LYS A 352 -17.46 16.97 -19.83
CA LYS A 352 -17.34 18.06 -20.80
C LYS A 352 -17.47 19.43 -20.12
N LEU A 353 -18.43 19.60 -19.23
CA LEU A 353 -18.62 20.84 -18.48
C LEU A 353 -17.38 21.17 -17.63
N LEU A 354 -16.83 20.20 -16.91
CA LEU A 354 -15.57 20.37 -16.17
C LEU A 354 -14.40 20.74 -17.08
N SER A 355 -14.33 20.14 -18.29
CA SER A 355 -13.24 20.40 -19.24
C SER A 355 -13.24 21.80 -19.84
N GLN A 356 -14.38 22.51 -19.82
CA GLN A 356 -14.49 23.93 -20.23
C GLN A 356 -13.76 24.85 -19.25
N TRP A 357 -13.87 24.57 -17.95
CA TRP A 357 -13.31 25.43 -16.89
C TRP A 357 -11.89 25.01 -16.47
N HIS A 358 -11.63 23.71 -16.50
CA HIS A 358 -10.41 23.11 -15.97
C HIS A 358 -9.78 22.16 -16.99
N ARG A 359 -8.57 21.68 -16.73
CA ARG A 359 -7.99 20.57 -17.48
C ARG A 359 -8.36 19.26 -16.78
N VAL A 360 -8.96 18.34 -17.53
CA VAL A 360 -9.46 17.08 -16.99
C VAL A 360 -8.62 15.93 -17.54
N LEU A 361 -8.10 15.12 -16.62
CA LEU A 361 -7.46 13.84 -16.89
C LEU A 361 -8.27 12.74 -16.20
N VAL A 362 -8.94 11.91 -16.99
CA VAL A 362 -9.71 10.76 -16.48
C VAL A 362 -8.82 9.55 -16.46
N VAL A 363 -8.72 8.93 -15.28
CA VAL A 363 -7.94 7.72 -15.05
C VAL A 363 -8.91 6.59 -14.72
N PHE A 364 -8.85 5.51 -15.49
CA PHE A 364 -9.71 4.36 -15.29
C PHE A 364 -8.99 3.06 -15.63
N PHE A 365 -9.58 1.94 -15.23
CA PHE A 365 -8.86 0.70 -15.12
C PHE A 365 -9.16 -0.28 -16.24
N GLU A 366 -8.11 -0.91 -16.71
CA GLU A 366 -8.14 -2.11 -17.53
C GLU A 366 -8.17 -3.34 -16.61
N ASP A 367 -8.97 -4.33 -16.99
CA ASP A 367 -9.01 -5.59 -16.25
C ASP A 367 -7.85 -6.48 -16.70
N ALA A 368 -6.85 -6.64 -15.83
CA ALA A 368 -5.66 -7.42 -16.12
C ALA A 368 -5.97 -8.91 -16.26
N GLU A 369 -6.89 -9.45 -15.44
CA GLU A 369 -7.26 -10.87 -15.48
C GLU A 369 -7.99 -11.17 -16.79
N MET A 370 -8.86 -10.26 -17.24
CA MET A 370 -9.54 -10.39 -18.53
C MET A 370 -8.56 -10.32 -19.71
N ASN A 371 -7.55 -9.44 -19.64
CA ASN A 371 -6.52 -9.38 -20.67
C ASN A 371 -5.66 -10.65 -20.74
N ASP A 372 -5.32 -11.23 -19.59
CA ASP A 372 -4.59 -12.49 -19.52
C ASP A 372 -5.47 -13.64 -20.05
N TYR A 373 -6.76 -13.61 -19.73
CA TYR A 373 -7.73 -14.57 -20.29
C TYR A 373 -7.82 -14.45 -21.82
N ILE A 374 -7.90 -13.24 -22.39
CA ILE A 374 -7.94 -13.04 -23.85
C ILE A 374 -6.71 -13.65 -24.53
N ARG A 375 -5.53 -13.55 -23.91
CA ARG A 375 -4.27 -14.08 -24.47
C ARG A 375 -4.08 -15.58 -24.32
N SER A 376 -4.79 -16.21 -23.40
CA SER A 376 -4.67 -17.64 -23.15
C SER A 376 -5.27 -18.47 -24.29
N PRO A 377 -4.73 -19.66 -24.63
CA PRO A 377 -5.33 -20.57 -25.61
C PRO A 377 -6.70 -21.04 -25.14
N LYS A 378 -7.63 -21.30 -26.08
CA LYS A 378 -8.99 -21.76 -25.83
C LYS A 378 -9.13 -23.19 -26.34
N HIS A 379 -9.83 -24.03 -25.58
CA HIS A 379 -9.96 -25.47 -25.86
C HIS A 379 -11.43 -25.94 -26.01
N SER A 380 -12.40 -25.12 -25.60
CA SER A 380 -13.81 -25.45 -25.69
C SER A 380 -14.64 -24.37 -26.38
N THR A 381 -15.79 -24.72 -26.93
CA THR A 381 -16.72 -23.77 -27.57
C THR A 381 -17.20 -22.70 -26.58
N GLU A 382 -17.39 -23.07 -25.32
CA GLU A 382 -17.79 -22.13 -24.26
C GLU A 382 -16.70 -21.11 -23.98
N GLU A 383 -15.42 -21.53 -23.93
CA GLU A 383 -14.28 -20.63 -23.77
C GLU A 383 -14.15 -19.67 -24.94
N TYR A 384 -14.47 -20.08 -26.19
CA TYR A 384 -14.50 -19.18 -27.32
C TYR A 384 -15.59 -18.11 -27.20
N TYR A 385 -16.80 -18.47 -26.73
CA TYR A 385 -17.84 -17.48 -26.46
C TYR A 385 -17.43 -16.48 -25.39
N GLN A 386 -16.86 -16.96 -24.29
CA GLN A 386 -16.35 -16.10 -23.22
C GLN A 386 -15.22 -15.19 -23.71
N HIS A 387 -14.35 -15.70 -24.59
CA HIS A 387 -13.29 -14.92 -25.22
C HIS A 387 -13.83 -13.76 -26.06
N VAL A 388 -14.82 -14.00 -26.92
CA VAL A 388 -15.45 -12.94 -27.74
C VAL A 388 -16.11 -11.88 -26.86
N ILE A 389 -16.77 -12.27 -25.75
CA ILE A 389 -17.34 -11.34 -24.79
C ILE A 389 -16.23 -10.50 -24.10
N ALA A 390 -15.15 -11.14 -23.69
CA ALA A 390 -14.03 -10.46 -23.06
C ALA A 390 -13.35 -9.47 -24.02
N GLU A 391 -13.14 -9.85 -25.31
CA GLU A 391 -12.65 -8.94 -26.33
C GLU A 391 -13.56 -7.74 -26.54
N LYS A 392 -14.88 -7.94 -26.55
CA LYS A 392 -15.86 -6.86 -26.66
C LYS A 392 -15.69 -5.85 -25.52
N PHE A 393 -15.59 -6.30 -24.26
CA PHE A 393 -15.35 -5.41 -23.12
C PHE A 393 -14.02 -4.65 -23.23
N ALA A 394 -12.95 -5.33 -23.65
CA ALA A 394 -11.66 -4.69 -23.87
C ALA A 394 -11.73 -3.64 -25.00
N CYS A 395 -12.45 -3.90 -26.09
CA CYS A 395 -12.70 -2.95 -27.16
C CYS A 395 -13.53 -1.76 -26.68
N GLU A 396 -14.56 -1.96 -25.86
CA GLU A 396 -15.35 -0.87 -25.29
C GLU A 396 -14.50 0.07 -24.43
N LYS A 397 -13.57 -0.47 -23.63
CA LYS A 397 -12.62 0.36 -22.86
C LYS A 397 -11.75 1.24 -23.76
N ARG A 398 -11.26 0.72 -24.90
CA ARG A 398 -10.50 1.50 -25.88
C ARG A 398 -11.37 2.54 -26.58
N LEU A 399 -12.63 2.21 -26.87
CA LEU A 399 -13.59 3.15 -27.44
C LEU A 399 -13.86 4.32 -26.49
N ILE A 400 -13.96 4.08 -25.17
CA ILE A 400 -14.05 5.11 -24.14
C ILE A 400 -12.87 6.10 -24.25
N VAL A 401 -11.62 5.58 -24.39
CA VAL A 401 -10.43 6.43 -24.57
C VAL A 401 -10.58 7.34 -25.78
N SER A 402 -11.00 6.78 -26.93
CA SER A 402 -11.16 7.56 -28.17
C SER A 402 -12.27 8.61 -28.06
N THR A 403 -13.39 8.25 -27.42
CA THR A 403 -14.52 9.18 -27.21
C THR A 403 -14.13 10.34 -26.28
N LEU A 404 -13.45 10.08 -25.18
CA LEU A 404 -12.93 11.14 -24.31
C LEU A 404 -11.99 12.08 -25.05
N ARG A 405 -11.07 11.51 -25.88
CA ARG A 405 -10.13 12.29 -26.70
C ARG A 405 -10.83 13.19 -27.71
N GLN A 406 -11.89 12.71 -28.37
CA GLN A 406 -12.70 13.50 -29.33
C GLN A 406 -13.32 14.72 -28.67
N HIS A 407 -13.61 14.64 -27.36
CA HIS A 407 -14.17 15.75 -26.57
C HIS A 407 -13.09 16.58 -25.85
N GLY A 408 -11.80 16.42 -26.18
CA GLY A 408 -10.72 17.20 -25.61
C GLY A 408 -10.37 16.82 -24.15
N ILE A 409 -10.89 15.67 -23.67
CA ILE A 409 -10.63 15.16 -22.32
C ILE A 409 -9.47 14.18 -22.38
N TYR A 410 -8.43 14.42 -21.57
CA TYR A 410 -7.32 13.50 -21.46
C TYR A 410 -7.72 12.26 -20.69
N SER A 411 -7.18 11.12 -21.07
CA SER A 411 -7.48 9.86 -20.38
C SER A 411 -6.25 8.96 -20.29
N VAL A 412 -6.24 8.15 -19.24
CA VAL A 412 -5.29 7.07 -19.01
C VAL A 412 -6.08 5.80 -18.70
N LEU A 413 -5.93 4.79 -19.54
CA LEU A 413 -6.40 3.43 -19.32
C LEU A 413 -5.20 2.60 -18.89
N THR A 414 -5.24 2.04 -17.69
CA THR A 414 -4.08 1.34 -17.11
C THR A 414 -4.51 0.21 -16.18
N THR A 415 -3.61 -0.74 -15.98
CA THR A 415 -3.78 -1.78 -14.95
C THR A 415 -3.48 -1.20 -13.56
N PRO A 416 -4.11 -1.71 -12.49
CA PRO A 416 -3.89 -1.19 -11.13
C PRO A 416 -2.43 -1.17 -10.69
N ASP A 417 -1.62 -2.14 -11.11
CA ASP A 417 -0.19 -2.22 -10.77
C ASP A 417 0.65 -1.07 -11.36
N LYS A 418 0.28 -0.58 -12.55
CA LYS A 418 1.00 0.48 -13.27
C LYS A 418 0.43 1.87 -13.04
N LEU A 419 -0.69 1.96 -12.32
CA LEU A 419 -1.47 3.18 -12.14
C LEU A 419 -0.61 4.39 -11.76
N SER A 420 0.19 4.28 -10.71
CA SER A 420 1.00 5.41 -10.22
C SER A 420 1.99 5.90 -11.26
N ILE A 421 2.64 4.98 -12.00
CA ILE A 421 3.65 5.31 -13.02
C ILE A 421 2.99 6.00 -14.21
N ASP A 422 1.88 5.45 -14.72
CA ASP A 422 1.21 5.96 -15.91
C ASP A 422 0.59 7.34 -15.65
N VAL A 423 -0.01 7.55 -14.47
CA VAL A 423 -0.56 8.85 -14.06
C VAL A 423 0.55 9.90 -13.94
N ILE A 424 1.68 9.57 -13.31
CA ILE A 424 2.83 10.47 -13.21
C ILE A 424 3.36 10.82 -14.61
N ASN A 425 3.55 9.83 -15.46
CA ASN A 425 4.04 10.04 -16.82
C ASN A 425 3.10 10.96 -17.61
N LYS A 426 1.78 10.75 -17.47
CA LYS A 426 0.79 11.60 -18.13
C LYS A 426 0.78 13.03 -17.58
N TYR A 427 0.85 13.20 -16.28
CA TYR A 427 1.01 14.50 -15.65
C TYR A 427 2.27 15.23 -16.15
N LEU A 428 3.42 14.55 -16.19
CA LEU A 428 4.67 15.11 -16.66
C LEU A 428 4.59 15.48 -18.16
N GLU A 429 3.97 14.63 -19.01
CA GLU A 429 3.71 14.95 -20.42
C GLU A 429 2.86 16.21 -20.57
N MET A 430 1.75 16.33 -19.80
CA MET A 430 0.87 17.49 -19.85
C MET A 430 1.58 18.77 -19.39
N LYS A 431 2.42 18.67 -18.37
CA LYS A 431 3.23 19.79 -17.87
C LYS A 431 4.27 20.22 -18.91
N GLN A 432 4.95 19.27 -19.58
CA GLN A 432 5.92 19.55 -20.64
C GLN A 432 5.30 20.24 -21.85
N ARG A 433 4.11 19.81 -22.23
CA ARG A 433 3.38 20.41 -23.38
C ARG A 433 2.71 21.73 -23.04
N GLN A 434 2.90 22.28 -21.83
CA GLN A 434 2.25 23.50 -21.33
C GLN A 434 0.72 23.47 -21.43
N ILE A 435 0.11 22.28 -21.41
CA ILE A 435 -1.32 22.09 -21.51
C ILE A 435 -2.02 22.60 -20.23
N LEU A 436 -1.29 22.66 -19.13
CA LEU A 436 -1.81 23.03 -17.82
C LEU A 436 -1.98 24.56 -17.63
N THR A 437 -1.44 25.35 -18.53
CA THR A 437 -1.53 26.83 -18.51
C THR A 437 -2.86 27.34 -19.04
#